data_5b8b88f869072e7aafe240db3e7484ba
#
_entry.id   5b8b88f869072e7aafe240db3e7484ba
#
_cell.length_a   1.000
_cell.length_b   1.000
_cell.length_c   1.000
_cell.angle_alpha   90.00
_cell.angle_beta   90.00
_cell.angle_gamma   90.00
#
_symmetry.space_group_name_H-M   'P 1'
#
loop_
_entity.id
_entity.type
_entity.pdbx_description
1 polymer ?
#
loop_
_entity_poly.entity_id
_entity_poly.type
_entity_poly.pdbx_seq_one_letter_code
_entity_poly.pdbx_strand_id
1 'polypeptide(L)'
;GQNGAGGKKEILGIQYANSLYPTVTIGGEEYKIELTYADNQSDSSKAPTAAQQLVSKGVTAVLGTYGSSCAIAGGPYFEQAKIPAIGTSCTNPQVTQGNDYYFRVCFIDPFQSVADAQFAKKQGVTKAAVITEAGDDYSAGLGTYFVKAFEALGGEVVEVNFQTGETDFSGTMASLASQGIEAIFAPTSIETAPFIIKQAREAGINGCILASDTWDDVSIIQRVVEAGASIDGVYFSTFFIEGDDTNPAANAFAEGFIG
;
A
#
# COMPACT_ATOMS: atom_id res chain seq x y z
N GLY A 1 -10.94 4.96 -7.93
CA GLY A 1 -9.97 3.91 -8.24
C GLY A 1 -9.91 2.85 -7.16
N GLN A 2 -9.19 1.75 -7.40
CA GLN A 2 -9.13 0.57 -6.50
C GLN A 2 -8.59 0.88 -5.10
N ASN A 3 -7.75 1.90 -4.96
CA ASN A 3 -7.17 2.37 -3.72
C ASN A 3 -7.72 3.74 -3.30
N GLY A 4 -8.92 4.09 -3.76
CA GLY A 4 -9.51 5.40 -3.51
C GLY A 4 -9.74 5.72 -2.03
N ALA A 5 -10.00 4.72 -1.20
CA ALA A 5 -10.12 4.86 0.26
C ALA A 5 -8.79 5.32 0.87
N GLY A 6 -7.68 4.67 0.52
CA GLY A 6 -6.34 5.05 0.98
C GLY A 6 -5.94 6.46 0.55
N GLY A 7 -6.12 6.80 -0.73
CA GLY A 7 -5.82 8.16 -1.21
C GLY A 7 -6.63 9.25 -0.51
N LYS A 8 -7.90 8.98 -0.14
CA LYS A 8 -8.69 9.91 0.67
C LYS A 8 -8.12 10.10 2.07
N LYS A 9 -7.64 9.03 2.71
CA LYS A 9 -7.00 9.12 4.03
C LYS A 9 -5.72 9.97 3.97
N GLU A 10 -4.88 9.79 2.94
CA GLU A 10 -3.71 10.66 2.74
C GLU A 10 -4.10 12.13 2.62
N ILE A 11 -5.11 12.44 1.79
CA ILE A 11 -5.60 13.82 1.64
C ILE A 11 -6.08 14.39 2.98
N LEU A 12 -6.84 13.63 3.77
CA LEU A 12 -7.30 14.08 5.08
C LEU A 12 -6.14 14.35 6.04
N GLY A 13 -5.13 13.47 6.08
CA GLY A 13 -3.92 13.69 6.89
C GLY A 13 -3.14 14.93 6.45
N ILE A 14 -2.99 15.16 5.15
CA ILE A 14 -2.34 16.36 4.59
C ILE A 14 -3.15 17.62 4.94
N GLN A 15 -4.47 17.59 4.82
CA GLN A 15 -5.35 18.71 5.17
C GLN A 15 -5.26 19.04 6.66
N TYR A 16 -5.26 18.02 7.52
CA TYR A 16 -5.10 18.20 8.94
C TYR A 16 -3.73 18.80 9.28
N ALA A 17 -2.64 18.27 8.72
CA ALA A 17 -1.31 18.84 8.90
C ALA A 17 -1.24 20.30 8.44
N ASN A 18 -1.86 20.63 7.30
CA ASN A 18 -1.93 22.03 6.82
C ASN A 18 -2.77 22.93 7.73
N SER A 19 -3.78 22.40 8.41
CA SER A 19 -4.56 23.18 9.39
C SER A 19 -3.72 23.53 10.64
N LEU A 20 -2.80 22.67 11.02
CA LEU A 20 -1.88 22.91 12.14
C LEU A 20 -0.71 23.85 11.75
N TYR A 21 -0.25 23.74 10.50
CA TYR A 21 0.89 24.48 9.96
C TYR A 21 0.54 25.14 8.62
N PRO A 22 -0.32 26.20 8.64
CA PRO A 22 -0.84 26.80 7.41
C PRO A 22 0.15 27.68 6.67
N THR A 23 1.30 27.98 7.30
CA THR A 23 2.32 28.87 6.74
C THR A 23 3.71 28.27 6.87
N VAL A 24 4.65 28.78 6.08
CA VAL A 24 6.08 28.45 6.13
C VAL A 24 6.90 29.73 6.02
N THR A 25 7.97 29.84 6.80
CA THR A 25 8.91 30.97 6.72
C THR A 25 10.10 30.61 5.84
N ILE A 26 10.32 31.36 4.78
CA ILE A 26 11.45 31.20 3.86
C ILE A 26 12.20 32.54 3.73
N GLY A 27 13.48 32.54 4.04
CA GLY A 27 14.29 33.77 3.96
C GLY A 27 13.84 34.91 4.88
N GLY A 28 13.07 34.59 5.94
CA GLY A 28 12.51 35.57 6.88
C GLY A 28 11.12 36.09 6.49
N GLU A 29 10.58 35.67 5.37
CA GLU A 29 9.22 36.01 4.93
C GLU A 29 8.27 34.83 5.16
N GLU A 30 7.04 35.12 5.58
CA GLU A 30 5.99 34.12 5.79
C GLU A 30 5.19 33.91 4.53
N TYR A 31 5.03 32.64 4.13
CA TYR A 31 4.24 32.22 2.99
C TYR A 31 3.10 31.31 3.42
N LYS A 32 1.90 31.55 2.89
CA LYS A 32 0.74 30.68 3.10
C LYS A 32 0.89 29.43 2.24
N ILE A 33 0.58 28.27 2.83
CA ILE A 33 0.52 26.99 2.13
C ILE A 33 -0.89 26.81 1.54
N GLU A 34 -0.99 26.66 0.23
CA GLU A 34 -2.24 26.38 -0.48
C GLU A 34 -2.19 25.00 -1.08
N LEU A 35 -3.21 24.19 -0.78
CA LEU A 35 -3.33 22.82 -1.29
C LEU A 35 -4.08 22.80 -2.62
N THR A 36 -3.55 22.09 -3.60
CA THR A 36 -4.24 21.77 -4.86
C THR A 36 -4.10 20.29 -5.17
N TYR A 37 -5.04 19.74 -5.92
CA TYR A 37 -5.15 18.30 -6.11
C TYR A 37 -5.22 17.93 -7.59
N ALA A 38 -4.73 16.71 -7.88
CA ALA A 38 -4.98 15.98 -9.13
C ALA A 38 -5.22 14.52 -8.80
N ASP A 39 -6.19 13.89 -9.46
CA ASP A 39 -6.60 12.51 -9.24
C ASP A 39 -6.04 11.61 -10.35
N ASN A 40 -5.22 10.65 -9.98
CA ASN A 40 -4.70 9.62 -10.88
C ASN A 40 -5.64 8.40 -11.01
N GLN A 41 -6.74 8.37 -10.26
CA GLN A 41 -7.78 7.33 -10.28
C GLN A 41 -7.25 5.91 -9.93
N SER A 42 -6.12 5.80 -9.23
CA SER A 42 -5.38 4.54 -8.98
C SER A 42 -5.00 3.81 -10.28
N ASP A 43 -4.68 4.56 -11.32
CA ASP A 43 -4.40 4.06 -12.67
C ASP A 43 -3.05 4.65 -13.14
N SER A 44 -2.03 3.79 -13.26
CA SER A 44 -0.70 4.21 -13.65
C SER A 44 -0.66 4.85 -15.05
N SER A 45 -1.60 4.49 -15.94
CA SER A 45 -1.71 5.12 -17.26
C SER A 45 -2.22 6.57 -17.20
N LYS A 46 -2.93 6.95 -16.13
CA LYS A 46 -3.46 8.30 -15.90
C LYS A 46 -2.55 9.16 -15.02
N ALA A 47 -1.66 8.52 -14.27
CA ALA A 47 -0.75 9.22 -13.36
C ALA A 47 0.12 10.28 -14.07
N PRO A 48 0.66 10.08 -15.30
CA PRO A 48 1.34 11.10 -16.06
C PRO A 48 0.49 12.36 -16.29
N THR A 49 -0.78 12.19 -16.65
CA THR A 49 -1.69 13.32 -16.85
C THR A 49 -1.96 14.09 -15.56
N ALA A 50 -2.16 13.39 -14.45
CA ALA A 50 -2.32 14.01 -13.13
C ALA A 50 -1.05 14.77 -12.70
N ALA A 51 0.13 14.20 -12.92
CA ALA A 51 1.40 14.87 -12.65
C ALA A 51 1.57 16.14 -13.49
N GLN A 52 1.30 16.09 -14.79
CA GLN A 52 1.35 17.25 -15.68
C GLN A 52 0.36 18.35 -15.28
N GLN A 53 -0.82 18.00 -14.77
CA GLN A 53 -1.78 18.97 -14.24
C GLN A 53 -1.21 19.73 -13.04
N LEU A 54 -0.53 19.04 -12.11
CA LEU A 54 0.13 19.70 -10.97
C LEU A 54 1.27 20.59 -11.44
N VAL A 55 2.13 20.09 -12.33
CA VAL A 55 3.23 20.88 -12.93
C VAL A 55 2.69 22.14 -13.60
N SER A 56 1.62 22.03 -14.40
CA SER A 56 1.02 23.19 -15.11
C SER A 56 0.37 24.22 -14.17
N LYS A 57 -0.02 23.80 -12.97
CA LYS A 57 -0.52 24.71 -11.92
C LYS A 57 0.60 25.43 -11.18
N GLY A 58 1.87 25.10 -11.44
CA GLY A 58 3.02 25.74 -10.82
C GLY A 58 3.19 25.39 -9.35
N VAL A 59 2.87 24.18 -8.94
CA VAL A 59 3.05 23.75 -7.54
C VAL A 59 4.52 23.76 -7.14
N THR A 60 4.80 24.09 -5.88
CA THR A 60 6.18 24.19 -5.35
C THR A 60 6.70 22.81 -4.90
N ALA A 61 5.83 21.94 -4.44
CA ALA A 61 6.13 20.57 -4.03
C ALA A 61 4.90 19.69 -4.20
N VAL A 62 5.10 18.38 -4.24
CA VAL A 62 4.03 17.38 -4.34
C VAL A 62 4.09 16.43 -3.14
N LEU A 63 2.96 16.16 -2.52
CA LEU A 63 2.78 15.14 -1.49
C LEU A 63 1.94 13.99 -2.05
N GLY A 64 2.38 12.77 -1.82
CA GLY A 64 1.76 11.56 -2.38
C GLY A 64 2.62 11.00 -3.51
N THR A 65 2.12 10.10 -4.27
CA THR A 65 0.73 9.68 -4.42
C THR A 65 0.51 8.32 -3.74
N TYR A 66 -0.73 8.01 -3.39
CA TYR A 66 -1.05 6.64 -2.97
C TYR A 66 -0.90 5.68 -4.17
N GLY A 67 -0.13 4.60 -3.94
CA GLY A 67 0.15 3.59 -4.97
C GLY A 67 1.48 3.81 -5.72
N SER A 68 2.38 2.82 -5.59
CA SER A 68 3.74 2.87 -6.15
C SER A 68 3.75 2.97 -7.67
N SER A 69 2.90 2.20 -8.38
CA SER A 69 2.81 2.24 -9.86
C SER A 69 2.46 3.64 -10.37
N CYS A 70 1.56 4.34 -9.69
CA CYS A 70 1.22 5.73 -10.01
C CYS A 70 2.39 6.69 -9.74
N ALA A 71 3.12 6.48 -8.64
CA ALA A 71 4.30 7.28 -8.29
C ALA A 71 5.44 7.09 -9.32
N ILE A 72 5.70 5.85 -9.71
CA ILE A 72 6.69 5.51 -10.73
C ILE A 72 6.34 6.15 -12.07
N ALA A 73 5.07 6.06 -12.50
CA ALA A 73 4.63 6.61 -13.79
C ALA A 73 4.57 8.15 -13.81
N GLY A 74 4.21 8.79 -12.68
CA GLY A 74 4.11 10.25 -12.58
C GLY A 74 5.42 10.95 -12.22
N GLY A 75 6.33 10.26 -11.53
CA GLY A 75 7.58 10.81 -10.99
C GLY A 75 8.48 11.53 -12.00
N PRO A 76 8.70 10.99 -13.21
CA PRO A 76 9.53 11.65 -14.23
C PRO A 76 9.07 13.06 -14.61
N TYR A 77 7.79 13.37 -14.52
CA TYR A 77 7.27 14.71 -14.81
C TYR A 77 7.64 15.73 -13.73
N PHE A 78 7.71 15.30 -12.48
CA PHE A 78 8.17 16.14 -11.37
C PHE A 78 9.68 16.36 -11.45
N GLU A 79 10.45 15.32 -11.77
CA GLU A 79 11.89 15.42 -11.99
C GLU A 79 12.23 16.39 -13.14
N GLN A 80 11.57 16.25 -14.30
CA GLN A 80 11.76 17.15 -15.44
C GLN A 80 11.41 18.59 -15.08
N ALA A 81 10.38 18.81 -14.28
CA ALA A 81 9.98 20.14 -13.82
C ALA A 81 10.82 20.65 -12.64
N LYS A 82 11.70 19.81 -12.06
CA LYS A 82 12.49 20.08 -10.84
C LYS A 82 11.60 20.43 -9.64
N ILE A 83 10.47 19.76 -9.52
CA ILE A 83 9.53 19.90 -8.40
C ILE A 83 9.74 18.71 -7.46
N PRO A 84 10.12 18.93 -6.18
CA PRO A 84 10.27 17.84 -5.23
C PRO A 84 8.93 17.16 -4.96
N ALA A 85 8.92 15.84 -5.00
CA ALA A 85 7.80 15.00 -4.62
C ALA A 85 8.16 14.16 -3.40
N ILE A 86 7.22 14.00 -2.46
CA ILE A 86 7.41 13.22 -1.23
C ILE A 86 6.32 12.17 -1.16
N GLY A 87 6.72 10.91 -1.36
CA GLY A 87 5.84 9.75 -1.20
C GLY A 87 5.51 9.50 0.27
N THR A 88 4.23 9.44 0.57
CA THR A 88 3.72 9.20 1.92
C THR A 88 3.54 7.72 2.20
N SER A 89 3.11 6.94 1.20
CA SER A 89 2.85 5.50 1.31
C SER A 89 3.31 4.67 0.10
N CYS A 90 3.96 5.26 -0.90
CA CYS A 90 4.45 4.54 -2.07
C CYS A 90 5.79 3.84 -1.76
N THR A 91 5.71 2.59 -1.36
CA THR A 91 6.78 1.80 -0.73
C THR A 91 7.75 1.12 -1.70
N ASN A 92 7.39 0.97 -2.98
CA ASN A 92 8.27 0.31 -3.95
C ASN A 92 9.58 1.09 -4.12
N PRO A 93 10.77 0.43 -4.03
CA PRO A 93 12.06 1.10 -4.20
C PRO A 93 12.20 1.91 -5.48
N GLN A 94 11.57 1.48 -6.58
CA GLN A 94 11.65 2.15 -7.88
C GLN A 94 11.06 3.57 -7.88
N VAL A 95 10.22 3.91 -6.92
CA VAL A 95 9.64 5.27 -6.80
C VAL A 95 10.72 6.35 -6.68
N THR A 96 11.81 6.05 -5.96
CA THR A 96 12.91 7.00 -5.75
C THR A 96 14.18 6.61 -6.50
N GLN A 97 14.25 5.37 -7.01
CA GLN A 97 15.45 4.91 -7.69
C GLN A 97 15.61 5.62 -9.05
N GLY A 98 16.72 6.36 -9.19
CA GLY A 98 17.02 7.08 -10.41
C GLY A 98 16.18 8.36 -10.62
N ASN A 99 15.52 8.86 -9.58
CA ASN A 99 14.79 10.12 -9.59
C ASN A 99 15.27 11.01 -8.43
N ASP A 100 16.03 12.05 -8.74
CA ASP A 100 16.65 12.95 -7.76
C ASP A 100 15.64 13.91 -7.10
N TYR A 101 14.40 13.95 -7.59
CA TYR A 101 13.34 14.82 -7.10
C TYR A 101 12.22 14.06 -6.39
N TYR A 102 12.30 12.71 -6.27
CA TYR A 102 11.31 11.93 -5.54
C TYR A 102 11.90 11.39 -4.23
N PHE A 103 11.33 11.78 -3.13
CA PHE A 103 11.67 11.38 -1.76
C PHE A 103 10.55 10.53 -1.16
N ARG A 104 10.77 9.92 0.00
CA ARG A 104 9.72 9.20 0.74
C ARG A 104 9.90 9.34 2.25
N VAL A 105 8.80 9.19 2.97
CA VAL A 105 8.76 9.15 4.45
C VAL A 105 8.22 7.82 4.97
N CYS A 106 7.95 6.86 4.09
CA CYS A 106 7.53 5.49 4.43
C CYS A 106 8.69 4.49 4.32
N PHE A 107 8.51 3.30 4.88
CA PHE A 107 9.43 2.18 4.68
C PHE A 107 9.37 1.66 3.22
N ILE A 108 10.17 0.66 2.90
CA ILE A 108 10.25 0.09 1.54
C ILE A 108 9.83 -1.38 1.53
N ASP A 109 9.33 -1.86 0.38
CA ASP A 109 8.82 -3.21 0.17
C ASP A 109 9.76 -4.34 0.60
N PRO A 110 11.08 -4.29 0.37
CA PRO A 110 11.98 -5.32 0.88
C PRO A 110 11.92 -5.49 2.39
N PHE A 111 11.73 -4.39 3.14
CA PHE A 111 11.63 -4.45 4.61
C PHE A 111 10.34 -5.14 5.06
N GLN A 112 9.18 -4.69 4.54
CA GLN A 112 7.90 -5.27 4.96
C GLN A 112 7.77 -6.73 4.50
N SER A 113 8.18 -7.08 3.28
CA SER A 113 8.11 -8.45 2.79
C SER A 113 8.98 -9.43 3.57
N VAL A 114 10.17 -8.99 4.04
CA VAL A 114 11.01 -9.80 4.94
C VAL A 114 10.34 -9.99 6.29
N ALA A 115 9.73 -8.95 6.84
CA ALA A 115 8.98 -9.04 8.11
C ALA A 115 7.80 -10.01 7.99
N ASP A 116 7.02 -9.93 6.90
CA ASP A 116 5.90 -10.82 6.62
C ASP A 116 6.35 -12.29 6.44
N ALA A 117 7.46 -12.52 5.73
CA ALA A 117 8.03 -13.86 5.55
C ALA A 117 8.52 -14.46 6.88
N GLN A 118 9.17 -13.65 7.72
CA GLN A 118 9.59 -14.07 9.05
C GLN A 118 8.40 -14.36 9.96
N PHE A 119 7.35 -13.55 9.87
CA PHE A 119 6.11 -13.77 10.61
C PHE A 119 5.44 -15.08 10.19
N ALA A 120 5.33 -15.36 8.88
CA ALA A 120 4.81 -16.63 8.37
C ALA A 120 5.59 -17.82 8.94
N LYS A 121 6.91 -17.75 8.91
CA LYS A 121 7.77 -18.82 9.50
C LYS A 121 7.57 -18.97 11.00
N LYS A 122 7.40 -17.88 11.73
CA LYS A 122 7.09 -17.90 13.18
C LYS A 122 5.74 -18.55 13.49
N GLN A 123 4.77 -18.44 12.57
CA GLN A 123 3.48 -19.13 12.65
C GLN A 123 3.58 -20.63 12.27
N GLY A 124 4.77 -21.11 11.91
CA GLY A 124 4.99 -22.51 11.53
C GLY A 124 4.71 -22.81 10.05
N VAL A 125 4.45 -21.81 9.22
CA VAL A 125 4.15 -21.99 7.80
C VAL A 125 5.37 -22.55 7.08
N THR A 126 5.14 -23.60 6.29
CA THR A 126 6.17 -24.22 5.44
C THR A 126 5.87 -24.03 3.96
N LYS A 127 4.58 -23.87 3.59
CA LYS A 127 4.14 -23.66 2.22
C LYS A 127 3.13 -22.54 2.12
N ALA A 128 3.45 -21.51 1.35
CA ALA A 128 2.61 -20.33 1.15
C ALA A 128 2.24 -20.13 -0.32
N ALA A 129 1.06 -19.54 -0.57
CA ALA A 129 0.72 -18.95 -1.85
C ALA A 129 1.06 -17.46 -1.84
N VAL A 130 1.56 -16.95 -2.97
CA VAL A 130 1.76 -15.51 -3.21
C VAL A 130 0.83 -15.10 -4.35
N ILE A 131 -0.11 -14.19 -4.07
CA ILE A 131 -1.13 -13.75 -5.02
C ILE A 131 -0.87 -12.29 -5.37
N THR A 132 -0.47 -12.01 -6.61
CA THR A 132 -0.10 -10.67 -7.06
C THR A 132 -0.96 -10.18 -8.22
N GLU A 133 -1.14 -8.86 -8.30
CA GLU A 133 -1.87 -8.19 -9.36
C GLU A 133 -0.94 -7.94 -10.55
N ALA A 134 -1.33 -8.45 -11.72
CA ALA A 134 -0.55 -8.31 -12.95
C ALA A 134 -0.53 -6.84 -13.40
N GLY A 135 0.67 -6.31 -13.67
CA GLY A 135 0.85 -4.92 -14.11
C GLY A 135 0.84 -3.89 -12.98
N ASP A 136 0.75 -4.31 -11.73
CA ASP A 136 0.94 -3.42 -10.58
C ASP A 136 2.34 -3.62 -9.96
N ASP A 137 3.20 -2.58 -10.07
CA ASP A 137 4.59 -2.63 -9.59
C ASP A 137 4.68 -2.82 -8.06
N TYR A 138 3.69 -2.33 -7.31
CA TYR A 138 3.62 -2.52 -5.86
C TYR A 138 3.39 -4.00 -5.53
N SER A 139 2.32 -4.58 -6.06
CA SER A 139 1.95 -5.97 -5.81
C SER A 139 3.03 -6.95 -6.27
N ALA A 140 3.52 -6.77 -7.51
CA ALA A 140 4.57 -7.61 -8.09
C ALA A 140 5.90 -7.50 -7.33
N GLY A 141 6.27 -6.28 -6.91
CA GLY A 141 7.49 -6.02 -6.14
C GLY A 141 7.45 -6.73 -4.78
N LEU A 142 6.39 -6.52 -4.02
CA LEU A 142 6.17 -7.17 -2.73
C LEU A 142 6.16 -8.69 -2.83
N GLY A 143 5.44 -9.24 -3.82
CA GLY A 143 5.43 -10.67 -4.09
C GLY A 143 6.84 -11.22 -4.32
N THR A 144 7.62 -10.57 -5.17
CA THR A 144 9.01 -10.96 -5.47
C THR A 144 9.89 -10.95 -4.21
N TYR A 145 9.78 -9.92 -3.37
CA TYR A 145 10.58 -9.83 -2.13
C TYR A 145 10.14 -10.87 -1.10
N PHE A 146 8.83 -11.12 -0.98
CA PHE A 146 8.33 -12.16 -0.08
C PHE A 146 8.78 -13.55 -0.51
N VAL A 147 8.61 -13.92 -1.78
CA VAL A 147 9.09 -15.22 -2.33
C VAL A 147 10.55 -15.42 -1.97
N LYS A 148 11.40 -14.47 -2.32
CA LYS A 148 12.85 -14.54 -2.05
C LYS A 148 13.16 -14.70 -0.56
N ALA A 149 12.48 -13.95 0.31
CA ALA A 149 12.69 -14.01 1.73
C ALA A 149 12.19 -15.33 2.33
N PHE A 150 11.00 -15.78 1.94
CA PHE A 150 10.38 -16.99 2.47
C PHE A 150 11.12 -18.26 2.04
N GLU A 151 11.56 -18.34 0.77
CA GLU A 151 12.42 -19.43 0.27
C GLU A 151 13.78 -19.47 0.98
N ALA A 152 14.41 -18.30 1.22
CA ALA A 152 15.65 -18.21 1.98
C ALA A 152 15.50 -18.73 3.43
N LEU A 153 14.29 -18.69 3.98
CA LEU A 153 13.92 -19.27 5.27
C LEU A 153 13.49 -20.75 5.17
N GLY A 154 13.68 -21.40 4.01
CA GLY A 154 13.30 -22.79 3.76
C GLY A 154 11.81 -23.01 3.59
N GLY A 155 11.05 -21.99 3.15
CA GLY A 155 9.65 -22.10 2.77
C GLY A 155 9.48 -22.54 1.31
N GLU A 156 8.32 -23.10 0.98
CA GLU A 156 7.89 -23.42 -0.38
C GLU A 156 6.82 -22.41 -0.81
N VAL A 157 6.90 -21.93 -2.06
CA VAL A 157 5.99 -20.90 -2.57
C VAL A 157 5.28 -21.38 -3.83
N VAL A 158 3.98 -21.08 -3.93
CA VAL A 158 3.16 -21.18 -5.14
C VAL A 158 2.75 -19.77 -5.54
N GLU A 159 3.19 -19.31 -6.70
CA GLU A 159 2.88 -17.98 -7.20
C GLU A 159 1.64 -18.00 -8.11
N VAL A 160 0.76 -17.01 -7.93
CA VAL A 160 -0.45 -16.80 -8.72
C VAL A 160 -0.55 -15.32 -9.09
N ASN A 161 -0.86 -15.03 -10.34
CA ASN A 161 -1.16 -13.69 -10.81
C ASN A 161 -2.63 -13.58 -11.23
N PHE A 162 -3.26 -12.45 -10.92
CA PHE A 162 -4.61 -12.13 -11.35
C PHE A 162 -4.64 -10.79 -12.11
N GLN A 163 -5.74 -10.53 -12.80
CA GLN A 163 -5.91 -9.27 -13.54
C GLN A 163 -6.63 -8.22 -12.70
N THR A 164 -6.25 -6.96 -12.88
CA THR A 164 -6.94 -5.82 -12.25
C THR A 164 -8.46 -5.92 -12.43
N GLY A 165 -9.18 -5.80 -11.30
CA GLY A 165 -10.66 -5.86 -11.30
C GLY A 165 -11.24 -7.27 -11.26
N GLU A 166 -10.42 -8.31 -11.13
CA GLU A 166 -10.89 -9.68 -10.88
C GLU A 166 -11.57 -9.77 -9.50
N THR A 167 -12.70 -10.44 -9.46
CA THR A 167 -13.50 -10.63 -8.23
C THR A 167 -13.84 -12.08 -7.95
N ASP A 168 -13.59 -12.98 -8.91
CA ASP A 168 -13.82 -14.42 -8.75
C ASP A 168 -12.49 -15.17 -8.67
N PHE A 169 -12.09 -15.49 -7.45
CA PHE A 169 -10.92 -16.28 -7.12
C PHE A 169 -11.25 -17.74 -6.76
N SER A 170 -12.50 -18.18 -6.91
CA SER A 170 -12.96 -19.49 -6.44
C SER A 170 -12.15 -20.64 -7.02
N GLY A 171 -11.87 -20.61 -8.33
CA GLY A 171 -11.05 -21.63 -9.01
C GLY A 171 -9.61 -21.62 -8.51
N THR A 172 -9.03 -20.42 -8.34
CA THR A 172 -7.68 -20.22 -7.80
C THR A 172 -7.58 -20.76 -6.38
N MET A 173 -8.52 -20.40 -5.50
CA MET A 173 -8.52 -20.84 -4.11
C MET A 173 -8.73 -22.36 -3.98
N ALA A 174 -9.60 -22.95 -4.79
CA ALA A 174 -9.77 -24.42 -4.83
C ALA A 174 -8.48 -25.13 -5.26
N SER A 175 -7.79 -24.60 -6.26
CA SER A 175 -6.49 -25.12 -6.71
C SER A 175 -5.43 -25.03 -5.59
N LEU A 176 -5.32 -23.87 -4.94
CA LEU A 176 -4.37 -23.64 -3.84
C LEU A 176 -4.66 -24.55 -2.64
N ALA A 177 -5.92 -24.72 -2.27
CA ALA A 177 -6.34 -25.64 -1.21
C ALA A 177 -5.92 -27.08 -1.51
N SER A 178 -6.10 -27.53 -2.77
CA SER A 178 -5.72 -28.90 -3.20
C SER A 178 -4.20 -29.13 -3.15
N GLN A 179 -3.40 -28.06 -3.20
CA GLN A 179 -1.94 -28.10 -3.12
C GLN A 179 -1.41 -28.05 -1.67
N GLY A 180 -2.31 -28.00 -0.69
CA GLY A 180 -1.93 -27.95 0.73
C GLY A 180 -1.30 -26.64 1.17
N ILE A 181 -1.78 -25.50 0.62
CA ILE A 181 -1.32 -24.18 1.03
C ILE A 181 -1.72 -23.91 2.50
N GLU A 182 -0.76 -23.51 3.29
CA GLU A 182 -0.91 -23.23 4.73
C GLU A 182 -1.11 -21.74 5.02
N ALA A 183 -0.63 -20.87 4.11
CA ALA A 183 -0.79 -19.42 4.21
C ALA A 183 -0.89 -18.77 2.82
N ILE A 184 -1.50 -17.58 2.78
CA ILE A 184 -1.54 -16.72 1.59
C ILE A 184 -0.84 -15.40 1.93
N PHE A 185 0.07 -14.94 1.06
CA PHE A 185 0.54 -13.57 1.03
C PHE A 185 -0.09 -12.86 -0.17
N ALA A 186 -0.88 -11.82 0.09
CA ALA A 186 -1.68 -11.13 -0.93
C ALA A 186 -1.50 -9.61 -0.85
N PRO A 187 -0.39 -9.05 -1.35
CA PRO A 187 -0.17 -7.61 -1.40
C PRO A 187 -1.02 -6.98 -2.51
N THR A 188 -2.30 -6.80 -2.26
CA THR A 188 -3.28 -6.39 -3.25
C THR A 188 -4.02 -5.14 -2.85
N SER A 189 -4.82 -4.59 -3.77
CA SER A 189 -5.60 -3.39 -3.53
C SER A 189 -6.67 -3.58 -2.44
N ILE A 190 -7.11 -2.47 -1.83
CA ILE A 190 -8.19 -2.42 -0.83
C ILE A 190 -9.47 -3.05 -1.39
N GLU A 191 -9.78 -2.83 -2.67
CA GLU A 191 -10.99 -3.35 -3.31
C GLU A 191 -10.94 -4.85 -3.54
N THR A 192 -9.77 -5.43 -3.80
CA THR A 192 -9.58 -6.85 -4.09
C THR A 192 -9.54 -7.70 -2.80
N ALA A 193 -8.99 -7.16 -1.73
CA ALA A 193 -8.76 -7.86 -0.47
C ALA A 193 -9.95 -8.66 0.06
N PRO A 194 -11.19 -8.12 0.15
CA PRO A 194 -12.33 -8.87 0.67
C PRO A 194 -12.68 -10.12 -0.14
N PHE A 195 -12.48 -10.09 -1.45
CA PHE A 195 -12.76 -11.25 -2.32
C PHE A 195 -11.75 -12.37 -2.06
N ILE A 196 -10.47 -12.04 -1.92
CA ILE A 196 -9.41 -13.01 -1.60
C ILE A 196 -9.67 -13.65 -0.25
N ILE A 197 -9.91 -12.85 0.80
CA ILE A 197 -10.15 -13.35 2.16
C ILE A 197 -11.36 -14.29 2.17
N LYS A 198 -12.50 -13.82 1.66
CA LYS A 198 -13.74 -14.57 1.64
C LYS A 198 -13.57 -15.91 0.93
N GLN A 199 -13.07 -15.88 -0.30
CA GLN A 199 -13.00 -17.09 -1.13
C GLN A 199 -11.91 -18.07 -0.67
N ALA A 200 -10.83 -17.57 -0.04
CA ALA A 200 -9.87 -18.44 0.64
C ALA A 200 -10.54 -19.24 1.77
N ARG A 201 -11.35 -18.58 2.61
CA ARG A 201 -12.08 -19.25 3.70
C ARG A 201 -13.14 -20.23 3.17
N GLU A 202 -13.86 -19.88 2.11
CA GLU A 202 -14.82 -20.76 1.43
C GLU A 202 -14.16 -22.01 0.83
N ALA A 203 -12.93 -21.89 0.33
CA ALA A 203 -12.14 -23.02 -0.15
C ALA A 203 -11.49 -23.87 0.95
N GLY A 204 -11.69 -23.51 2.21
CA GLY A 204 -11.12 -24.23 3.37
C GLY A 204 -9.67 -23.88 3.69
N ILE A 205 -9.11 -22.82 3.12
CA ILE A 205 -7.79 -22.30 3.51
C ILE A 205 -7.96 -21.50 4.79
N ASN A 206 -7.74 -22.15 5.94
CA ASN A 206 -7.95 -21.58 7.27
C ASN A 206 -6.65 -21.08 7.93
N GLY A 207 -5.53 -21.20 7.26
CA GLY A 207 -4.24 -20.67 7.71
C GLY A 207 -4.18 -19.15 7.68
N CYS A 208 -3.01 -18.58 7.98
CA CYS A 208 -2.85 -17.13 7.99
C CYS A 208 -2.94 -16.54 6.57
N ILE A 209 -3.58 -15.39 6.48
CA ILE A 209 -3.56 -14.53 5.30
C ILE A 209 -2.75 -13.30 5.68
N LEU A 210 -1.66 -13.09 4.98
CA LEU A 210 -0.73 -12.01 5.18
C LEU A 210 -0.90 -10.99 4.07
N ALA A 211 -0.81 -9.73 4.41
CA ALA A 211 -0.89 -8.66 3.47
C ALA A 211 0.06 -7.51 3.84
N SER A 212 0.11 -6.54 2.97
CA SER A 212 0.93 -5.36 3.08
C SER A 212 0.14 -4.16 3.63
N ASP A 213 0.78 -3.02 3.73
CA ASP A 213 0.26 -1.78 4.29
C ASP A 213 -1.06 -1.27 3.67
N THR A 214 -1.36 -1.65 2.42
CA THR A 214 -2.65 -1.31 1.79
C THR A 214 -3.86 -1.91 2.50
N TRP A 215 -3.68 -3.02 3.25
CA TRP A 215 -4.79 -3.66 3.97
C TRP A 215 -5.09 -3.01 5.33
N ASP A 216 -4.35 -1.99 5.73
CA ASP A 216 -4.70 -1.16 6.89
C ASP A 216 -5.90 -0.24 6.57
N ASP A 217 -7.03 -0.88 6.25
CA ASP A 217 -8.28 -0.22 5.93
C ASP A 217 -9.49 -0.95 6.54
N VAL A 218 -10.21 -0.24 7.40
CA VAL A 218 -11.38 -0.80 8.11
C VAL A 218 -12.48 -1.29 7.15
N SER A 219 -12.57 -0.73 5.94
CA SER A 219 -13.57 -1.17 4.96
C SER A 219 -13.36 -2.60 4.48
N ILE A 220 -12.13 -3.11 4.52
CA ILE A 220 -11.83 -4.52 4.21
C ILE A 220 -12.51 -5.41 5.25
N ILE A 221 -12.30 -5.11 6.54
CA ILE A 221 -12.90 -5.87 7.65
C ILE A 221 -14.42 -5.84 7.55
N GLN A 222 -15.01 -4.66 7.35
CA GLN A 222 -16.46 -4.48 7.23
C GLN A 222 -17.04 -5.34 6.11
N ARG A 223 -16.46 -5.27 4.92
CA ARG A 223 -16.92 -6.03 3.73
C ARG A 223 -16.78 -7.54 3.89
N VAL A 224 -15.70 -8.01 4.54
CA VAL A 224 -15.51 -9.45 4.82
C VAL A 224 -16.56 -9.95 5.80
N VAL A 225 -16.81 -9.23 6.89
CA VAL A 225 -17.80 -9.58 7.92
C VAL A 225 -19.22 -9.52 7.36
N GLU A 226 -19.57 -8.48 6.61
CA GLU A 226 -20.86 -8.35 5.92
C GLU A 226 -21.10 -9.49 4.93
N ALA A 227 -20.06 -10.00 4.29
CA ALA A 227 -20.11 -11.17 3.40
C ALA A 227 -20.15 -12.51 4.16
N GLY A 228 -20.20 -12.50 5.49
CA GLY A 228 -20.29 -13.69 6.34
C GLY A 228 -19.00 -14.51 6.44
N ALA A 229 -17.85 -13.92 6.10
CA ALA A 229 -16.55 -14.57 6.20
C ALA A 229 -15.79 -14.15 7.47
N SER A 230 -14.84 -15.02 7.93
CA SER A 230 -13.98 -14.72 9.07
C SER A 230 -12.74 -13.94 8.65
N ILE A 231 -12.39 -12.96 9.49
CA ILE A 231 -11.11 -12.22 9.44
C ILE A 231 -10.05 -12.83 10.36
N ASP A 232 -10.36 -13.91 11.07
CA ASP A 232 -9.40 -14.54 11.98
C ASP A 232 -8.17 -15.02 11.20
N GLY A 233 -6.99 -14.74 11.74
CA GLY A 233 -5.73 -15.08 11.08
C GLY A 233 -5.39 -14.23 9.85
N VAL A 234 -6.04 -13.07 9.67
CA VAL A 234 -5.63 -12.06 8.70
C VAL A 234 -4.70 -11.06 9.38
N TYR A 235 -3.54 -10.83 8.80
CA TYR A 235 -2.50 -9.93 9.31
C TYR A 235 -1.99 -9.03 8.18
N PHE A 236 -1.54 -7.85 8.52
CA PHE A 236 -0.93 -6.92 7.57
C PHE A 236 0.18 -6.12 8.24
N SER A 237 1.13 -5.65 7.44
CA SER A 237 2.14 -4.67 7.86
C SER A 237 1.52 -3.26 7.86
N THR A 238 1.93 -2.40 8.76
CA THR A 238 1.41 -1.03 8.86
C THR A 238 2.52 -0.04 9.20
N PHE A 239 2.31 1.23 8.87
CA PHE A 239 3.23 2.34 9.18
C PHE A 239 3.10 2.83 10.60
N PHE A 240 1.94 2.66 11.22
CA PHE A 240 1.60 3.24 12.50
C PHE A 240 0.70 2.30 13.30
N ILE A 241 0.98 2.20 14.59
CA ILE A 241 0.14 1.50 15.56
C ILE A 241 -0.27 2.53 16.60
N GLU A 242 -1.57 2.74 16.78
CA GLU A 242 -2.11 3.63 17.79
C GLU A 242 -1.68 3.17 19.19
N GLY A 243 -1.22 4.11 20.01
CA GLY A 243 -0.74 3.83 21.37
C GLY A 243 0.69 3.26 21.42
N ASP A 244 1.46 3.32 20.35
CA ASP A 244 2.89 2.98 20.37
C ASP A 244 3.67 4.08 21.12
N ASP A 245 4.11 3.77 22.34
CA ASP A 245 4.87 4.69 23.20
C ASP A 245 6.22 5.12 22.60
N THR A 246 6.71 4.44 21.57
CA THR A 246 7.97 4.79 20.92
C THR A 246 7.87 6.01 20.01
N ASN A 247 6.65 6.42 19.64
CA ASN A 247 6.39 7.57 18.77
C ASN A 247 5.34 8.54 19.32
N PRO A 248 5.68 9.34 20.37
CA PRO A 248 4.73 10.27 20.98
C PRO A 248 4.18 11.33 20.01
N ALA A 249 4.98 11.75 19.02
CA ALA A 249 4.56 12.74 18.04
C ALA A 249 3.47 12.20 17.10
N ALA A 250 3.58 10.93 16.69
CA ALA A 250 2.56 10.28 15.88
C ALA A 250 1.27 10.07 16.67
N ASN A 251 1.35 9.69 17.97
CA ASN A 251 0.19 9.56 18.83
C ASN A 251 -0.52 10.89 19.02
N ALA A 252 0.21 11.98 19.32
CA ALA A 252 -0.37 13.31 19.45
C ALA A 252 -1.05 13.80 18.15
N PHE A 253 -0.46 13.48 16.99
CA PHE A 253 -1.08 13.77 15.70
C PHE A 253 -2.38 12.97 15.50
N ALA A 254 -2.37 11.68 15.82
CA ALA A 254 -3.53 10.80 15.69
C ALA A 254 -4.68 11.24 16.63
N GLU A 255 -4.38 11.54 17.89
CA GLU A 255 -5.35 12.06 18.86
C GLU A 255 -6.02 13.35 18.37
N GLY A 256 -5.24 14.30 17.86
CA GLY A 256 -5.78 15.56 17.35
C GLY A 256 -6.51 15.41 16.00
N PHE A 257 -6.23 14.35 15.23
CA PHE A 257 -6.92 14.06 13.98
C PHE A 257 -8.29 13.40 14.20
N ILE A 258 -8.41 12.55 15.23
CA ILE A 258 -9.64 11.82 15.56
C ILE A 258 -10.62 12.72 16.36
N GLY A 259 -10.12 13.62 17.21
CA GLY A 259 -10.90 14.55 18.06
C GLY A 259 -11.42 15.75 17.30
#